data_67dc6034b7dc845b043d30b1351dedcf
#
_entry.id   67dc6034b7dc845b043d30b1351dedcf
#
_cell.length_a   1.000
_cell.length_b   1.000
_cell.length_c   1.000
_cell.angle_alpha   90.00
_cell.angle_beta   90.00
_cell.angle_gamma   90.00
#
_symmetry.space_group_name_H-M   'P 1'
#
loop_
_entity.id
_entity.type
_entity.pdbx_description
1 polymer ?
#
loop_
_entity_poly.entity_id
_entity_poly.type
_entity_poly.pdbx_seq_one_letter_code
_entity_poly.pdbx_strand_id
1 'polypeptide(L)'
;MTRILGPGYTFDVEKYQKYSPMFLAPTFALNYGLSFAALIAAIVHTIVYHRGELWTRLRLARKQEPQDVHMRLMSKYREAPDWWYAVLFAIATAFGLATVLGYSSQCPWWAYFVSLIIALVFIIPCCMILGITNIQLSLNVISPYLAGFMIPGRPIGVMIFKVYSTIVL
;
A
#
# COMPACT_ATOMS: atom_id res chain seq x y z
N MET A 1 -22.59 -14.15 6.48
CA MET A 1 -22.11 -12.74 6.45
C MET A 1 -23.22 -11.72 6.29
N THR A 2 -24.27 -12.00 5.54
CA THR A 2 -25.41 -11.08 5.30
C THR A 2 -26.27 -10.73 6.52
N ARG A 3 -26.15 -11.43 7.63
CA ARG A 3 -26.95 -11.20 8.86
C ARG A 3 -26.57 -9.93 9.64
N ILE A 4 -25.36 -9.40 9.42
CA ILE A 4 -24.79 -8.27 10.15
C ILE A 4 -24.76 -7.00 9.28
N LEU A 5 -24.98 -7.13 7.97
CA LEU A 5 -24.95 -6.05 7.03
C LEU A 5 -26.33 -5.44 6.85
N GLY A 6 -26.39 -4.12 6.84
CA GLY A 6 -27.57 -3.32 6.48
C GLY A 6 -27.78 -3.22 4.96
N PRO A 7 -28.79 -2.50 4.52
CA PRO A 7 -29.04 -2.23 3.12
C PRO A 7 -27.82 -1.47 2.53
N GLY A 8 -27.34 -1.94 1.38
CA GLY A 8 -26.15 -1.38 0.72
C GLY A 8 -24.83 -1.89 1.26
N TYR A 9 -24.80 -3.03 1.97
CA TYR A 9 -23.60 -3.64 2.55
C TYR A 9 -22.87 -2.77 3.59
N THR A 10 -23.58 -1.84 4.23
CA THR A 10 -23.07 -1.07 5.37
C THR A 10 -23.11 -1.90 6.65
N PHE A 11 -22.18 -1.63 7.56
CA PHE A 11 -22.14 -2.28 8.87
C PHE A 11 -23.25 -1.79 9.76
N ASP A 12 -24.08 -2.71 10.29
CA ASP A 12 -25.21 -2.42 11.18
C ASP A 12 -24.85 -2.84 12.62
N VAL A 13 -24.65 -1.86 13.48
CA VAL A 13 -24.21 -2.04 14.88
C VAL A 13 -25.23 -2.82 15.70
N GLU A 14 -26.53 -2.56 15.51
CA GLU A 14 -27.58 -3.23 16.29
C GLU A 14 -27.66 -4.74 15.94
N LYS A 15 -27.58 -5.07 14.66
CA LYS A 15 -27.54 -6.45 14.21
C LYS A 15 -26.29 -7.17 14.68
N TYR A 16 -25.16 -6.47 14.74
CA TYR A 16 -23.89 -7.01 15.23
C TYR A 16 -23.98 -7.34 16.73
N GLN A 17 -24.51 -6.43 17.54
CA GLN A 17 -24.67 -6.66 18.99
C GLN A 17 -25.62 -7.82 19.31
N LYS A 18 -26.66 -8.02 18.47
CA LYS A 18 -27.59 -9.15 18.60
C LYS A 18 -26.99 -10.48 18.15
N TYR A 19 -26.03 -10.46 17.26
CA TYR A 19 -25.45 -11.69 16.69
C TYR A 19 -24.43 -12.32 17.64
N SER A 20 -23.36 -11.64 17.95
CA SER A 20 -22.32 -12.00 18.93
C SER A 20 -21.15 -11.02 18.80
N PRO A 21 -20.59 -10.48 19.87
CA PRO A 21 -19.36 -9.71 19.79
C PRO A 21 -18.21 -10.61 19.34
N MET A 22 -17.36 -10.10 18.46
CA MET A 22 -16.20 -10.83 17.98
C MET A 22 -15.07 -10.69 19.01
N PHE A 23 -14.60 -11.81 19.56
CA PHE A 23 -13.44 -11.85 20.44
C PHE A 23 -12.16 -12.01 19.61
N LEU A 24 -11.20 -11.10 19.82
CA LEU A 24 -9.90 -11.19 19.18
C LEU A 24 -9.03 -12.21 19.94
N ALA A 25 -8.58 -13.25 19.25
CA ALA A 25 -7.65 -14.22 19.84
C ALA A 25 -6.32 -13.51 20.21
N PRO A 26 -5.72 -13.80 21.39
CA PRO A 26 -4.45 -13.17 21.82
C PRO A 26 -3.31 -13.36 20.80
N THR A 27 -3.22 -14.53 20.21
CA THR A 27 -2.24 -14.85 19.17
C THR A 27 -2.41 -13.99 17.92
N PHE A 28 -3.65 -13.68 17.54
CA PHE A 28 -3.95 -12.80 16.41
C PHE A 28 -3.57 -11.36 16.71
N ALA A 29 -3.88 -10.86 17.91
CA ALA A 29 -3.47 -9.53 18.36
C ALA A 29 -1.94 -9.38 18.39
N LEU A 30 -1.23 -10.40 18.89
CA LEU A 30 0.24 -10.42 18.89
C LEU A 30 0.82 -10.39 17.48
N ASN A 31 0.28 -11.19 16.56
CA ASN A 31 0.73 -11.22 15.17
C ASN A 31 0.56 -9.86 14.47
N TYR A 32 -0.56 -9.18 14.71
CA TYR A 32 -0.77 -7.82 14.21
C TYR A 32 0.22 -6.83 14.82
N GLY A 33 0.46 -6.89 16.13
CA GLY A 33 1.43 -6.05 16.82
C GLY A 33 2.86 -6.23 16.27
N LEU A 34 3.28 -7.47 16.05
CA LEU A 34 4.58 -7.77 15.44
C LEU A 34 4.69 -7.28 13.98
N SER A 35 3.62 -7.38 13.22
CA SER A 35 3.58 -6.88 11.84
C SER A 35 3.71 -5.35 11.79
N PHE A 36 3.06 -4.62 12.69
CA PHE A 36 3.24 -3.17 12.84
C PHE A 36 4.68 -2.83 13.26
N ALA A 37 5.21 -3.54 14.24
CA ALA A 37 6.58 -3.32 14.72
C ALA A 37 7.61 -3.54 13.61
N ALA A 38 7.46 -4.60 12.82
CA ALA A 38 8.33 -4.90 11.69
C ALA A 38 8.32 -3.79 10.62
N LEU A 39 7.15 -3.28 10.27
CA LEU A 39 7.03 -2.20 9.28
C LEU A 39 7.60 -0.88 9.79
N ILE A 40 7.35 -0.52 11.04
CA ILE A 40 7.94 0.70 11.64
C ILE A 40 9.47 0.55 11.74
N ALA A 41 9.95 -0.62 12.17
CA ALA A 41 11.38 -0.89 12.22
C ALA A 41 12.04 -0.78 10.83
N ALA A 42 11.38 -1.27 9.78
CA ALA A 42 11.83 -1.15 8.41
C ALA A 42 12.00 0.31 7.97
N ILE A 43 11.00 1.15 8.24
CA ILE A 43 11.06 2.59 7.91
C ILE A 43 12.17 3.28 8.69
N VAL A 44 12.21 3.08 10.01
CA VAL A 44 13.22 3.69 10.88
C VAL A 44 14.62 3.26 10.47
N HIS A 45 14.83 1.97 10.23
CA HIS A 45 16.11 1.44 9.76
C HIS A 45 16.55 2.07 8.45
N THR A 46 15.64 2.16 7.47
CA THR A 46 15.92 2.78 6.17
C THR A 46 16.31 4.26 6.32
N ILE A 47 15.58 5.01 7.14
CA ILE A 47 15.86 6.44 7.36
C ILE A 47 17.16 6.64 8.13
N VAL A 48 17.42 5.86 9.17
CA VAL A 48 18.59 6.06 10.03
C VAL A 48 19.88 5.62 9.36
N TYR A 49 19.89 4.42 8.76
CA TYR A 49 21.12 3.83 8.22
C TYR A 49 21.37 4.14 6.75
N HIS A 50 20.32 4.27 5.94
CA HIS A 50 20.45 4.41 4.48
C HIS A 50 20.10 5.79 3.93
N ARG A 51 19.80 6.79 4.78
CA ARG A 51 19.44 8.15 4.33
C ARG A 51 20.47 8.80 3.40
N GLY A 52 21.75 8.61 3.68
CA GLY A 52 22.84 9.18 2.88
C GLY A 52 22.94 8.52 1.50
N GLU A 53 22.90 7.20 1.46
CA GLU A 53 22.90 6.44 0.21
C GLU A 53 21.65 6.73 -0.62
N LEU A 54 20.47 6.71 0.00
CA LEU A 54 19.20 7.06 -0.66
C LEU A 54 19.26 8.44 -1.30
N TRP A 55 19.73 9.43 -0.55
CA TRP A 55 19.83 10.80 -1.06
C TRP A 55 20.84 10.91 -2.20
N THR A 56 21.97 10.24 -2.08
CA THR A 56 23.00 10.20 -3.11
C THR A 56 22.51 9.48 -4.36
N ARG A 57 21.86 8.32 -4.21
CA ARG A 57 21.29 7.57 -5.33
C ARG A 57 20.15 8.31 -6.02
N LEU A 58 19.26 8.97 -5.27
CA LEU A 58 18.21 9.82 -5.83
C LEU A 58 18.79 11.03 -6.62
N ARG A 59 19.89 11.63 -6.12
CA ARG A 59 20.58 12.70 -6.86
C ARG A 59 21.28 12.17 -8.11
N LEU A 60 21.90 10.99 -8.04
CA LEU A 60 22.63 10.39 -9.16
C LEU A 60 21.68 9.80 -10.20
N ALA A 61 20.54 9.26 -9.81
CA ALA A 61 19.48 8.87 -10.74
C ALA A 61 19.01 10.04 -11.61
N ARG A 62 19.04 11.26 -11.07
CA ARG A 62 18.79 12.48 -11.85
C ARG A 62 19.92 12.84 -12.84
N LYS A 63 21.16 12.37 -12.58
CA LYS A 63 22.32 12.68 -13.43
C LYS A 63 22.65 11.59 -14.46
N GLN A 64 21.91 10.46 -14.43
CA GLN A 64 22.11 9.32 -15.35
C GLN A 64 23.55 8.79 -15.41
N GLU A 65 24.34 8.94 -14.36
CA GLU A 65 25.69 8.36 -14.32
C GLU A 65 25.65 6.90 -13.94
N PRO A 66 26.07 5.98 -14.83
CA PRO A 66 26.07 4.54 -14.54
C PRO A 66 27.16 4.21 -13.51
N GLN A 67 26.74 3.93 -12.26
CA GLN A 67 27.64 3.58 -11.16
C GLN A 67 27.95 2.08 -11.05
N ASP A 68 27.08 1.24 -11.61
CA ASP A 68 27.19 -0.22 -11.53
C ASP A 68 27.50 -0.83 -12.90
N VAL A 69 28.22 -1.97 -12.90
CA VAL A 69 28.55 -2.72 -14.11
C VAL A 69 27.28 -3.13 -14.86
N HIS A 70 26.24 -3.57 -14.13
CA HIS A 70 24.95 -3.93 -14.72
C HIS A 70 24.27 -2.74 -15.39
N MET A 71 24.25 -1.59 -14.73
CA MET A 71 23.68 -0.36 -15.29
C MET A 71 24.43 0.10 -16.53
N ARG A 72 25.77 -0.01 -16.53
CA ARG A 72 26.61 0.30 -17.69
C ARG A 72 26.38 -0.65 -18.88
N LEU A 73 26.13 -1.94 -18.61
CA LEU A 73 25.79 -2.89 -19.65
C LEU A 73 24.39 -2.66 -20.21
N MET A 74 23.43 -2.36 -19.33
CA MET A 74 22.04 -2.07 -19.70
C MET A 74 21.91 -0.74 -20.47
N SER A 75 22.75 0.25 -20.20
CA SER A 75 22.72 1.54 -20.93
C SER A 75 23.00 1.42 -22.44
N LYS A 76 23.50 0.25 -22.90
CA LYS A 76 23.66 -0.04 -24.33
C LYS A 76 22.34 -0.41 -25.02
N TYR A 77 21.33 -0.77 -24.27
CA TYR A 77 19.99 -1.07 -24.79
C TYR A 77 19.16 0.19 -24.88
N ARG A 78 18.25 0.21 -25.85
CA ARG A 78 17.34 1.34 -26.03
C ARG A 78 16.35 1.37 -24.87
N GLU A 79 16.42 2.38 -24.03
CA GLU A 79 15.50 2.57 -22.91
C GLU A 79 14.15 3.09 -23.39
N ALA A 80 13.08 2.64 -22.72
CA ALA A 80 11.76 3.21 -22.93
C ALA A 80 11.72 4.64 -22.37
N PRO A 81 11.11 5.61 -23.07
CA PRO A 81 11.03 6.97 -22.57
C PRO A 81 10.15 7.05 -21.31
N ASP A 82 10.58 7.85 -20.33
CA ASP A 82 9.93 7.98 -19.01
C ASP A 82 8.44 8.37 -19.08
N TRP A 83 8.05 9.09 -20.13
CA TRP A 83 6.66 9.50 -20.31
C TRP A 83 5.70 8.32 -20.53
N TRP A 84 6.18 7.17 -21.04
CA TRP A 84 5.35 5.97 -21.19
C TRP A 84 4.87 5.45 -19.84
N TYR A 85 5.77 5.44 -18.85
CA TYR A 85 5.42 5.02 -17.49
C TYR A 85 4.43 5.98 -16.86
N ALA A 86 4.60 7.28 -17.07
CA ALA A 86 3.66 8.30 -16.59
C ALA A 86 2.27 8.14 -17.24
N VAL A 87 2.21 7.88 -18.54
CA VAL A 87 0.93 7.65 -19.24
C VAL A 87 0.25 6.38 -18.77
N LEU A 88 0.99 5.26 -18.64
CA LEU A 88 0.45 4.01 -18.13
C LEU A 88 -0.09 4.17 -16.71
N PHE A 89 0.65 4.86 -15.84
CA PHE A 89 0.21 5.16 -14.48
C PHE A 89 -1.05 6.03 -14.47
N ALA A 90 -1.13 7.05 -15.31
CA ALA A 90 -2.30 7.91 -15.41
C ALA A 90 -3.54 7.14 -15.92
N ILE A 91 -3.38 6.29 -16.93
CA ILE A 91 -4.46 5.44 -17.45
C ILE A 91 -4.94 4.47 -16.35
N ALA A 92 -4.01 3.76 -15.69
CA ALA A 92 -4.35 2.82 -14.62
C ALA A 92 -5.07 3.52 -13.45
N THR A 93 -4.60 4.71 -13.07
CA THR A 93 -5.23 5.52 -12.02
C THR A 93 -6.63 5.99 -12.43
N ALA A 94 -6.81 6.41 -13.67
CA ALA A 94 -8.11 6.81 -14.19
C ALA A 94 -9.11 5.63 -14.22
N PHE A 95 -8.68 4.45 -14.68
CA PHE A 95 -9.50 3.24 -14.62
C PHE A 95 -9.83 2.83 -13.19
N GLY A 96 -8.86 2.88 -12.28
CA GLY A 96 -9.08 2.61 -10.86
C GLY A 96 -10.10 3.57 -10.24
N LEU A 97 -9.99 4.85 -10.53
CA LEU A 97 -10.95 5.86 -10.06
C LEU A 97 -12.34 5.64 -10.68
N ALA A 98 -12.40 5.34 -11.97
CA ALA A 98 -13.68 5.06 -12.65
C ALA A 98 -14.38 3.83 -12.06
N THR A 99 -13.64 2.77 -11.72
CA THR A 99 -14.22 1.59 -11.04
C THR A 99 -14.68 1.91 -9.62
N VAL A 100 -13.92 2.69 -8.87
CA VAL A 100 -14.29 3.11 -7.49
C VAL A 100 -15.56 3.96 -7.50
N LEU A 101 -15.72 4.86 -8.45
CA LEU A 101 -16.88 5.75 -8.55
C LEU A 101 -18.08 5.10 -9.26
N GLY A 102 -17.82 4.26 -10.27
CA GLY A 102 -18.86 3.63 -11.09
C GLY A 102 -19.59 2.49 -10.41
N TYR A 103 -18.94 1.78 -9.52
CA TYR A 103 -19.57 0.75 -8.69
C TYR A 103 -19.94 1.34 -7.34
N SER A 104 -21.01 0.80 -6.70
CA SER A 104 -21.44 1.18 -5.34
C SER A 104 -20.44 0.70 -4.27
N SER A 105 -19.15 1.04 -4.45
CA SER A 105 -18.04 0.59 -3.64
C SER A 105 -17.98 1.23 -2.26
N GLN A 106 -18.77 2.31 -2.05
CA GLN A 106 -18.78 3.10 -0.82
C GLN A 106 -17.40 3.67 -0.43
N CYS A 107 -16.40 3.57 -1.32
CA CYS A 107 -15.08 4.13 -1.13
C CYS A 107 -15.08 5.59 -1.64
N PRO A 108 -14.79 6.59 -0.78
CA PRO A 108 -14.69 7.96 -1.23
C PRO A 108 -13.46 8.15 -2.13
N TRP A 109 -13.55 9.04 -3.12
CA TRP A 109 -12.48 9.32 -4.07
C TRP A 109 -11.16 9.74 -3.40
N TRP A 110 -11.22 10.49 -2.31
CA TRP A 110 -10.02 10.91 -1.57
C TRP A 110 -9.29 9.72 -0.91
N ALA A 111 -10.01 8.70 -0.44
CA ALA A 111 -9.39 7.52 0.15
C ALA A 111 -8.60 6.70 -0.88
N TYR A 112 -9.06 6.70 -2.13
CA TYR A 112 -8.31 6.11 -3.24
C TYR A 112 -6.92 6.76 -3.41
N PHE A 113 -6.86 8.09 -3.42
CA PHE A 113 -5.58 8.80 -3.51
C PHE A 113 -4.70 8.59 -2.28
N VAL A 114 -5.28 8.56 -1.09
CA VAL A 114 -4.53 8.26 0.14
C VAL A 114 -3.93 6.85 0.08
N SER A 115 -4.65 5.85 -0.44
CA SER A 115 -4.11 4.50 -0.61
C SER A 115 -2.88 4.46 -1.53
N LEU A 116 -2.90 5.23 -2.63
CA LEU A 116 -1.75 5.35 -3.53
C LEU A 116 -0.56 6.07 -2.87
N ILE A 117 -0.82 7.11 -2.08
CA ILE A 117 0.26 7.80 -1.34
C ILE A 117 0.91 6.86 -0.33
N ILE A 118 0.13 6.08 0.40
CA ILE A 118 0.65 5.09 1.34
C ILE A 118 1.52 4.07 0.59
N ALA A 119 1.05 3.52 -0.52
CA ALA A 119 1.82 2.60 -1.34
C ALA A 119 3.16 3.23 -1.77
N LEU A 120 3.14 4.48 -2.23
CA LEU A 120 4.33 5.20 -2.70
C LEU A 120 5.34 5.47 -1.58
N VAL A 121 4.89 5.77 -0.36
CA VAL A 121 5.77 5.96 0.81
C VAL A 121 6.45 4.66 1.22
N PHE A 122 5.71 3.54 1.19
CA PHE A 122 6.23 2.25 1.63
C PHE A 122 7.02 1.49 0.57
N ILE A 123 6.90 1.82 -0.73
CA ILE A 123 7.60 1.10 -1.80
C ILE A 123 9.12 1.14 -1.62
N ILE A 124 9.70 2.29 -1.26
CA ILE A 124 11.15 2.44 -1.11
C ILE A 124 11.69 1.56 0.03
N PRO A 125 11.22 1.68 1.29
CA PRO A 125 11.75 0.85 2.38
C PRO A 125 11.48 -0.64 2.17
N CYS A 126 10.31 -1.02 1.65
CA CYS A 126 9.98 -2.42 1.40
C CYS A 126 10.86 -3.03 0.28
N CYS A 127 11.07 -2.31 -0.82
CA CYS A 127 11.95 -2.77 -1.89
C CYS A 127 13.42 -2.86 -1.46
N MET A 128 13.89 -1.95 -0.59
CA MET A 128 15.24 -2.03 -0.06
C MET A 128 15.44 -3.27 0.82
N ILE A 129 14.51 -3.55 1.71
CA ILE A 129 14.58 -4.74 2.56
C ILE A 129 14.48 -6.01 1.72
N LEU A 130 13.55 -6.05 0.76
CA LEU A 130 13.44 -7.18 -0.16
C LEU A 130 14.76 -7.42 -0.92
N GLY A 131 15.39 -6.37 -1.43
CA GLY A 131 16.65 -6.46 -2.16
C GLY A 131 17.84 -6.91 -1.32
N ILE A 132 17.87 -6.58 -0.02
CA ILE A 132 18.97 -6.95 0.89
C ILE A 132 18.74 -8.33 1.52
N THR A 133 17.52 -8.60 1.98
CA THR A 133 17.22 -9.77 2.82
C THR A 133 16.42 -10.85 2.11
N ASN A 134 15.90 -10.57 0.92
CA ASN A 134 14.92 -11.41 0.21
C ASN A 134 13.65 -11.72 1.06
N ILE A 135 13.34 -10.88 2.04
CA ILE A 135 12.13 -10.99 2.86
C ILE A 135 11.11 -9.97 2.37
N GLN A 136 9.96 -10.46 1.90
CA GLN A 136 8.88 -9.59 1.46
C GLN A 136 8.06 -9.09 2.66
N LEU A 137 8.07 -7.77 2.86
CA LEU A 137 7.19 -7.11 3.82
C LEU A 137 5.87 -6.76 3.14
N SER A 138 4.77 -7.11 3.79
CA SER A 138 3.44 -6.86 3.25
C SER A 138 2.71 -5.77 4.03
N LEU A 139 2.06 -4.85 3.31
CA LEU A 139 1.17 -3.83 3.88
C LEU A 139 -0.22 -4.37 4.26
N ASN A 140 -0.42 -5.69 4.15
CA ASN A 140 -1.72 -6.34 4.38
C ASN A 140 -2.36 -6.05 5.74
N VAL A 141 -1.58 -5.66 6.74
CA VAL A 141 -2.05 -5.37 8.09
C VAL A 141 -2.32 -3.88 8.29
N ILE A 142 -1.38 -3.02 7.89
CA ILE A 142 -1.50 -1.56 8.08
C ILE A 142 -2.61 -0.97 7.21
N SER A 143 -2.72 -1.40 5.96
CA SER A 143 -3.68 -0.84 5.03
C SER A 143 -5.13 -0.95 5.47
N PRO A 144 -5.66 -2.14 5.84
CA PRO A 144 -7.04 -2.25 6.32
C PRO A 144 -7.24 -1.60 7.69
N TYR A 145 -6.21 -1.53 8.52
CA TYR A 145 -6.28 -0.84 9.80
C TYR A 145 -6.48 0.66 9.61
N LEU A 146 -5.65 1.31 8.79
CA LEU A 146 -5.81 2.72 8.45
C LEU A 146 -7.15 3.00 7.76
N ALA A 147 -7.56 2.14 6.81
CA ALA A 147 -8.83 2.27 6.14
C ALA A 147 -10.02 2.15 7.09
N GLY A 148 -9.94 1.27 8.09
CA GLY A 148 -10.97 1.12 9.12
C GLY A 148 -11.21 2.39 9.94
N PHE A 149 -10.15 3.14 10.24
CA PHE A 149 -10.25 4.45 10.89
C PHE A 149 -10.78 5.55 9.96
N MET A 150 -10.34 5.54 8.70
CA MET A 150 -10.69 6.58 7.73
C MET A 150 -12.09 6.42 7.16
N ILE A 151 -12.56 5.17 7.00
CA ILE A 151 -13.83 4.83 6.36
C ILE A 151 -14.61 3.86 7.26
N PRO A 152 -15.06 4.31 8.46
CA PRO A 152 -15.76 3.43 9.37
C PRO A 152 -17.09 2.94 8.79
N GLY A 153 -17.45 1.70 9.06
CA GLY A 153 -18.73 1.12 8.68
C GLY A 153 -18.89 0.72 7.19
N ARG A 154 -17.84 0.83 6.38
CA ARG A 154 -17.87 0.52 4.94
C ARG A 154 -16.88 -0.59 4.57
N PRO A 155 -17.22 -1.87 4.79
CA PRO A 155 -16.28 -2.98 4.62
C PRO A 155 -15.77 -3.11 3.17
N ILE A 156 -16.59 -2.82 2.16
CA ILE A 156 -16.19 -2.86 0.76
C ILE A 156 -15.15 -1.77 0.47
N GLY A 157 -15.35 -0.55 0.98
CA GLY A 157 -14.40 0.55 0.87
C GLY A 157 -13.03 0.23 1.49
N VAL A 158 -13.03 -0.41 2.67
CA VAL A 158 -11.80 -0.88 3.34
C VAL A 158 -11.06 -1.93 2.51
N MET A 159 -11.78 -2.87 1.89
CA MET A 159 -11.17 -3.88 1.01
C MET A 159 -10.57 -3.28 -0.24
N ILE A 160 -11.24 -2.33 -0.87
CA ILE A 160 -10.71 -1.62 -2.04
C ILE A 160 -9.45 -0.84 -1.66
N PHE A 161 -9.49 -0.10 -0.56
CA PHE A 161 -8.33 0.62 -0.05
C PHE A 161 -7.14 -0.33 0.17
N LYS A 162 -7.37 -1.49 0.79
CA LYS A 162 -6.35 -2.53 0.98
C LYS A 162 -5.75 -2.97 -0.36
N VAL A 163 -6.58 -3.30 -1.34
CA VAL A 163 -6.12 -3.78 -2.65
C VAL A 163 -5.20 -2.75 -3.31
N TYR A 164 -5.63 -1.50 -3.41
CA TYR A 164 -4.83 -0.46 -4.06
C TYR A 164 -3.54 -0.10 -3.32
N SER A 165 -3.51 -0.20 -2.00
CA SER A 165 -2.30 0.06 -1.21
C SER A 165 -1.31 -1.10 -1.18
N THR A 166 -1.73 -2.33 -1.51
CA THR A 166 -0.87 -3.53 -1.44
C THR A 166 -0.42 -4.06 -2.80
N ILE A 167 -1.14 -3.76 -3.89
CA ILE A 167 -0.80 -4.24 -5.25
C ILE A 167 0.52 -3.63 -5.76
N VAL A 168 0.93 -2.48 -5.24
CA VAL A 168 2.15 -1.78 -5.68
C VAL A 168 3.42 -2.38 -5.07
N LEU A 169 3.28 -3.28 -4.12
CA LEU A 169 4.36 -3.98 -3.40
C LEU A 169 4.38 -5.46 -3.70
#